data_099d4110338944b8d8fa5f38e3c98570
#
_entry.id   099d4110338944b8d8fa5f38e3c98570
#
_cell.length_a   1.000
_cell.length_b   1.000
_cell.length_c   1.000
_cell.angle_alpha   90.00
_cell.angle_beta   90.00
_cell.angle_gamma   90.00
#
_symmetry.space_group_name_H-M   'P 1'
#
loop_
_entity.id
_entity.type
_entity.pdbx_description
1 polymer ?
#
loop_
_entity_poly.entity_id
_entity_poly.type
_entity_poly.pdbx_seq_one_letter_code
_entity_poly.pdbx_strand_id
1 'polypeptide(L)'
;MVTALEVPADALIAKLAAYIKENIPEIRPPSWTKFAKTGCFREKPPQNPDWWYYRAASILRKLYKAGRPVGLSELRREYGGRKRRGVAPERVYKAPGNAIRRILQQLEQAQLVRKTREGRVLSPQGKALLDRMAFEILEELTKERPELVKYLPPLVRLKFLSRSGVT
;
A
#
# COMPACT_ATOMS: atom_id res chain seq x y z
N MET A 1 -13.71 -14.56 5.17
CA MET A 1 -12.39 -14.03 5.57
C MET A 1 -12.27 -12.67 4.92
N VAL A 2 -12.04 -11.60 5.66
CA VAL A 2 -11.93 -10.25 5.09
C VAL A 2 -10.61 -10.14 4.35
N THR A 3 -10.65 -9.64 3.11
CA THR A 3 -9.46 -9.45 2.28
C THR A 3 -9.09 -7.98 2.18
N ALA A 4 -7.80 -7.70 1.94
CA ALA A 4 -7.29 -6.33 1.79
C ALA A 4 -7.89 -5.55 0.59
N LEU A 5 -8.69 -6.20 -0.26
CA LEU A 5 -9.36 -5.57 -1.40
C LEU A 5 -10.77 -5.08 -1.09
N GLU A 6 -11.37 -5.54 0.01
CA GLU A 6 -12.75 -5.20 0.41
C GLU A 6 -12.85 -3.86 1.13
N VAL A 7 -11.71 -3.31 1.57
CA VAL A 7 -11.65 -2.01 2.26
C VAL A 7 -11.17 -0.89 1.34
N PRO A 8 -11.52 0.37 1.63
CA PRO A 8 -11.04 1.53 0.87
C PRO A 8 -9.52 1.56 0.80
N ALA A 9 -8.99 1.79 -0.42
CA ALA A 9 -7.55 1.76 -0.66
C ALA A 9 -6.79 2.80 0.15
N ASP A 10 -7.36 3.99 0.28
CA ASP A 10 -6.70 5.12 0.93
C ASP A 10 -6.59 4.88 2.45
N ALA A 11 -7.65 4.39 3.09
CA ALA A 11 -7.65 4.02 4.50
C ALA A 11 -6.62 2.90 4.78
N LEU A 12 -6.60 1.86 3.95
CA LEU A 12 -5.65 0.75 4.09
C LEU A 12 -4.20 1.23 3.94
N ILE A 13 -3.92 2.05 2.93
CA ILE A 13 -2.57 2.56 2.69
C ILE A 13 -2.13 3.49 3.83
N ALA A 14 -3.01 4.35 4.35
CA ALA A 14 -2.70 5.25 5.45
C ALA A 14 -2.38 4.47 6.74
N LYS A 15 -3.25 3.55 7.13
CA LYS A 15 -3.06 2.71 8.32
C LYS A 15 -1.81 1.85 8.23
N LEU A 16 -1.60 1.21 7.06
CA LEU A 16 -0.41 0.39 6.81
C LEU A 16 0.87 1.23 6.80
N ALA A 17 0.85 2.46 6.29
CA ALA A 17 2.00 3.36 6.32
C ALA A 17 2.39 3.76 7.74
N ALA A 18 1.42 4.06 8.60
CA ALA A 18 1.64 4.33 10.02
C ALA A 18 2.25 3.10 10.72
N TYR A 19 1.65 1.92 10.52
CA TYR A 19 2.16 0.67 11.08
C TYR A 19 3.60 0.37 10.65
N ILE A 20 3.93 0.54 9.37
CA ILE A 20 5.29 0.33 8.84
C ILE A 20 6.29 1.29 9.51
N LYS A 21 5.90 2.55 9.69
CA LYS A 21 6.76 3.57 10.32
C LYS A 21 7.10 3.23 11.76
N GLU A 22 6.15 2.68 12.51
CA GLU A 22 6.29 2.39 13.94
C GLU A 22 6.94 1.03 14.23
N ASN A 23 6.57 0.01 13.45
CA ASN A 23 6.88 -1.39 13.79
C ASN A 23 7.97 -2.02 12.91
N ILE A 24 8.35 -1.42 11.78
CA ILE A 24 9.28 -2.04 10.83
C ILE A 24 10.51 -1.14 10.62
N PRO A 25 11.54 -1.30 11.43
CA PRO A 25 12.73 -0.44 11.39
C PRO A 25 13.58 -0.61 10.12
N GLU A 26 13.42 -1.70 9.37
CA GLU A 26 14.11 -1.97 8.11
C GLU A 26 13.68 -1.02 7.00
N ILE A 27 12.44 -0.49 7.09
CA ILE A 27 11.89 0.42 6.09
C ILE A 27 12.17 1.85 6.53
N ARG A 28 13.31 2.39 6.10
CA ARG A 28 13.72 3.77 6.41
C ARG A 28 13.91 4.58 5.13
N PRO A 29 13.41 5.83 5.11
CA PRO A 29 13.65 6.71 3.97
C PRO A 29 15.14 7.07 3.90
N PRO A 30 15.82 6.88 2.75
CA PRO A 30 17.19 7.37 2.54
C PRO A 30 17.26 8.91 2.62
N SER A 31 18.41 9.47 2.91
CA SER A 31 18.63 10.92 3.09
C SER A 31 18.18 11.76 1.88
N TRP A 32 18.36 11.24 0.66
CA TRP A 32 17.98 11.92 -0.57
C TRP A 32 16.46 12.03 -0.80
N THR A 33 15.64 11.29 -0.07
CA THR A 33 14.15 11.29 -0.24
C THR A 33 13.52 12.64 0.05
N LYS A 34 14.16 13.45 0.90
CA LYS A 34 13.69 14.80 1.24
C LYS A 34 13.72 15.76 0.04
N PHE A 35 14.62 15.53 -0.93
CA PHE A 35 14.83 16.41 -2.07
C PHE A 35 14.36 15.80 -3.38
N ALA A 36 14.08 14.49 -3.41
CA ALA A 36 13.77 13.77 -4.63
C ALA A 36 12.30 13.89 -5.02
N LYS A 37 12.07 14.20 -6.30
CA LYS A 37 10.73 14.12 -6.89
C LYS A 37 10.33 12.66 -7.11
N THR A 38 9.04 12.35 -6.93
CA THR A 38 8.49 11.00 -7.15
C THR A 38 8.39 10.61 -8.63
N GLY A 39 8.61 11.55 -9.55
CA GLY A 39 8.64 11.31 -10.99
C GLY A 39 9.11 12.53 -11.76
N CYS A 40 9.65 12.33 -12.97
CA CYS A 40 10.06 13.41 -13.85
C CYS A 40 8.89 14.27 -14.36
N PHE A 41 7.66 13.77 -14.21
CA PHE A 41 6.41 14.46 -14.54
C PHE A 41 5.87 15.31 -13.37
N ARG A 42 6.46 15.23 -12.19
CA ARG A 42 6.14 16.06 -11.04
C ARG A 42 7.02 17.31 -11.02
N GLU A 43 6.44 18.46 -10.74
CA GLU A 43 7.16 19.73 -10.68
C GLU A 43 7.91 19.89 -9.36
N LYS A 44 7.26 19.49 -8.27
CA LYS A 44 7.78 19.63 -6.90
C LYS A 44 7.99 18.28 -6.20
N PRO A 45 8.84 18.21 -5.17
CA PRO A 45 8.91 17.05 -4.29
C PRO A 45 7.59 16.86 -3.54
N PRO A 46 7.34 15.66 -2.97
CA PRO A 46 6.13 15.41 -2.17
C PRO A 46 6.06 16.34 -0.95
N GLN A 47 4.87 16.85 -0.67
CA GLN A 47 4.64 17.67 0.53
C GLN A 47 4.65 16.82 1.81
N ASN A 48 4.18 15.57 1.72
CA ASN A 48 4.17 14.65 2.85
C ASN A 48 5.59 14.09 3.07
N PRO A 49 6.23 14.32 4.24
CA PRO A 49 7.55 13.79 4.54
C PRO A 49 7.55 12.25 4.63
N ASP A 50 6.43 11.66 4.99
CA ASP A 50 6.24 10.22 5.16
C ASP A 50 5.90 9.48 3.86
N TRP A 51 6.01 10.14 2.71
CA TRP A 51 5.67 9.57 1.39
C TRP A 51 6.34 8.22 1.10
N TRP A 52 7.49 7.95 1.72
CA TRP A 52 8.23 6.70 1.58
C TRP A 52 7.43 5.52 2.12
N TYR A 53 6.85 5.66 3.31
CA TYR A 53 6.02 4.64 3.95
C TYR A 53 4.70 4.45 3.20
N TYR A 54 4.08 5.53 2.75
CA TYR A 54 2.90 5.46 1.89
C TYR A 54 3.18 4.73 0.58
N ARG A 55 4.36 4.94 -0.02
CA ARG A 55 4.77 4.23 -1.22
C ARG A 55 5.03 2.76 -0.95
N ALA A 56 5.63 2.40 0.17
CA ALA A 56 5.84 1.02 0.59
C ALA A 56 4.51 0.30 0.80
N ALA A 57 3.58 0.90 1.54
CA ALA A 57 2.22 0.40 1.74
C ALA A 57 1.46 0.21 0.42
N SER A 58 1.54 1.19 -0.47
CA SER A 58 0.92 1.11 -1.81
C SER A 58 1.51 -0.01 -2.66
N ILE A 59 2.81 -0.25 -2.59
CA ILE A 59 3.47 -1.37 -3.30
C ILE A 59 2.97 -2.70 -2.76
N LEU A 60 2.90 -2.89 -1.44
CA LEU A 60 2.36 -4.12 -0.83
C LEU A 60 0.93 -4.39 -1.29
N ARG A 61 0.06 -3.37 -1.27
CA ARG A 61 -1.32 -3.51 -1.77
C ARG A 61 -1.36 -3.87 -3.26
N LYS A 62 -0.48 -3.33 -4.10
CA LYS A 62 -0.42 -3.67 -5.53
C LYS A 62 0.05 -5.11 -5.75
N LEU A 63 1.03 -5.59 -4.99
CA LEU A 63 1.47 -6.98 -5.03
C LEU A 63 0.36 -7.93 -4.57
N TYR A 64 -0.41 -7.54 -3.54
CA TYR A 64 -1.59 -8.27 -3.08
C TYR A 64 -2.63 -8.40 -4.20
N LYS A 65 -3.00 -7.26 -4.83
CA LYS A 65 -3.97 -7.22 -5.93
C LYS A 65 -3.52 -8.05 -7.14
N ALA A 66 -2.22 -8.03 -7.46
CA ALA A 66 -1.69 -8.74 -8.61
C ALA A 66 -1.75 -10.27 -8.45
N GLY A 67 -1.56 -10.80 -7.24
CA GLY A 67 -1.55 -12.25 -6.96
C GLY A 67 -0.47 -13.05 -7.68
N ARG A 68 0.39 -12.39 -8.46
CA ARG A 68 1.45 -12.93 -9.29
C ARG A 68 2.76 -12.18 -9.11
N PRO A 69 3.89 -12.72 -9.59
CA PRO A 69 5.15 -12.00 -9.61
C PRO A 69 5.03 -10.69 -10.40
N VAL A 70 5.46 -9.57 -9.79
CA VAL A 70 5.43 -8.24 -10.40
C VAL A 70 6.85 -7.74 -10.60
N GLY A 71 7.17 -7.38 -11.85
CA GLY A 71 8.46 -6.83 -12.22
C GLY A 71 8.61 -5.34 -11.89
N LEU A 72 9.85 -4.89 -11.70
CA LEU A 72 10.14 -3.48 -11.46
C LEU A 72 9.60 -2.56 -12.59
N SER A 73 9.68 -3.01 -13.84
CA SER A 73 9.20 -2.25 -15.00
C SER A 73 7.69 -2.05 -14.98
N GLU A 74 6.93 -3.01 -14.47
CA GLU A 74 5.49 -2.94 -14.31
C GLU A 74 5.14 -1.91 -13.22
N LEU A 75 5.76 -1.99 -12.04
CA LEU A 75 5.57 -0.98 -10.99
C LEU A 75 5.96 0.43 -11.46
N ARG A 76 7.00 0.57 -12.27
CA ARG A 76 7.37 1.87 -12.84
C ARG A 76 6.30 2.43 -13.78
N ARG A 77 5.58 1.60 -14.52
CA ARG A 77 4.43 2.03 -15.34
C ARG A 77 3.26 2.45 -14.47
N GLU A 78 2.93 1.64 -13.48
CA GLU A 78 1.86 1.89 -12.52
C GLU A 78 1.98 3.23 -11.77
N TYR A 79 3.21 3.59 -11.39
CA TYR A 79 3.52 4.87 -10.73
C TYR A 79 3.95 5.96 -11.71
N GLY A 80 3.87 5.70 -13.00
CA GLY A 80 4.16 6.66 -14.06
C GLY A 80 3.07 7.73 -14.18
N GLY A 81 3.31 8.71 -15.01
CA GLY A 81 2.34 9.77 -15.26
C GLY A 81 2.67 10.60 -16.51
N ARG A 82 1.72 11.43 -16.91
CA ARG A 82 1.88 12.36 -18.02
C ARG A 82 2.75 13.54 -17.62
N LYS A 83 3.70 13.88 -18.47
CA LYS A 83 4.54 15.07 -18.30
C LYS A 83 4.09 16.14 -19.29
N ARG A 84 3.73 17.30 -18.77
CA ARG A 84 3.53 18.51 -19.59
C ARG A 84 4.87 18.98 -20.12
N ARG A 85 4.91 19.35 -21.39
CA ARG A 85 6.14 19.76 -22.08
C ARG A 85 5.99 21.12 -22.79
N GLY A 86 5.19 22.02 -22.22
CA GLY A 86 4.88 23.29 -22.83
C GLY A 86 4.01 23.11 -24.07
N VAL A 87 4.45 23.65 -25.21
CA VAL A 87 3.74 23.57 -26.47
C VAL A 87 3.77 22.16 -27.10
N ALA A 88 4.79 21.34 -26.75
CA ALA A 88 4.90 19.98 -27.27
C ALA A 88 3.85 19.06 -26.64
N PRO A 89 3.33 18.05 -27.39
CA PRO A 89 2.35 17.10 -26.87
C PRO A 89 2.82 16.38 -25.60
N GLU A 90 1.88 16.12 -24.68
CA GLU A 90 2.16 15.40 -23.45
C GLU A 90 2.63 13.97 -23.74
N ARG A 91 3.59 13.49 -22.94
CA ARG A 91 4.07 12.11 -23.00
C ARG A 91 3.98 11.44 -21.64
N VAL A 92 3.66 10.14 -21.63
CA VAL A 92 3.68 9.30 -20.45
C VAL A 92 5.12 8.86 -20.15
N TYR A 93 5.56 9.11 -18.93
CA TYR A 93 6.88 8.70 -18.43
C TYR A 93 6.72 7.72 -17.27
N LYS A 94 7.58 6.71 -17.25
CA LYS A 94 7.67 5.76 -16.16
C LYS A 94 8.23 6.45 -14.91
N ALA A 95 7.79 5.98 -13.72
CA ALA A 95 8.35 6.44 -12.45
C ALA A 95 9.83 6.10 -12.29
N PRO A 96 10.58 6.82 -11.42
CA PRO A 96 11.96 6.51 -11.10
C PRO A 96 12.10 5.10 -10.54
N GLY A 97 12.99 4.30 -11.14
CA GLY A 97 13.18 2.91 -10.71
C GLY A 97 13.92 2.78 -9.38
N ASN A 98 14.77 3.77 -9.03
CA ASN A 98 15.60 3.68 -7.84
C ASN A 98 14.77 3.64 -6.54
N ALA A 99 13.82 4.56 -6.38
CA ALA A 99 12.95 4.59 -5.20
C ALA A 99 12.17 3.26 -5.03
N ILE A 100 11.54 2.78 -6.10
CA ILE A 100 10.78 1.53 -6.07
C ILE A 100 11.69 0.34 -5.75
N ARG A 101 12.89 0.28 -6.35
CA ARG A 101 13.87 -0.78 -6.10
C ARG A 101 14.31 -0.79 -4.64
N ARG A 102 14.63 0.37 -4.07
CA ARG A 102 15.04 0.47 -2.66
C ARG A 102 13.94 0.08 -1.70
N ILE A 103 12.71 0.51 -1.94
CA ILE A 103 11.56 0.08 -1.14
C ILE A 103 11.38 -1.44 -1.22
N LEU A 104 11.45 -2.03 -2.41
CA LEU A 104 11.35 -3.48 -2.56
C LEU A 104 12.45 -4.23 -1.82
N GLN A 105 13.70 -3.73 -1.83
CA GLN A 105 14.81 -4.31 -1.07
C GLN A 105 14.55 -4.25 0.44
N GLN A 106 14.03 -3.13 0.96
CA GLN A 106 13.67 -2.99 2.37
C GLN A 106 12.51 -3.91 2.75
N LEU A 107 11.50 -4.05 1.88
CA LEU A 107 10.40 -5.00 2.08
C LEU A 107 10.85 -6.46 2.02
N GLU A 108 11.89 -6.77 1.24
CA GLU A 108 12.52 -8.10 1.22
C GLU A 108 13.28 -8.36 2.53
N GLN A 109 14.01 -7.38 3.06
CA GLN A 109 14.67 -7.47 4.37
C GLN A 109 13.67 -7.67 5.51
N ALA A 110 12.55 -6.97 5.48
CA ALA A 110 11.43 -7.14 6.41
C ALA A 110 10.61 -8.44 6.17
N GLN A 111 11.02 -9.30 5.23
CA GLN A 111 10.37 -10.57 4.87
C GLN A 111 8.88 -10.46 4.44
N LEU A 112 8.42 -9.26 4.14
CA LEU A 112 7.05 -9.03 3.63
C LEU A 112 6.90 -9.37 2.16
N VAL A 113 8.01 -9.37 1.41
CA VAL A 113 8.07 -9.65 -0.03
C VAL A 113 9.17 -10.66 -0.31
N ARG A 114 8.94 -11.55 -1.27
CA ARG A 114 9.93 -12.53 -1.75
C ARG A 114 10.36 -12.18 -3.17
N LYS A 115 11.65 -12.32 -3.44
CA LYS A 115 12.22 -12.21 -4.80
C LYS A 115 12.07 -13.55 -5.53
N THR A 116 11.58 -13.50 -6.76
CA THR A 116 11.52 -14.65 -7.69
C THR A 116 12.26 -14.29 -8.98
N ARG A 117 12.42 -15.28 -9.89
CA ARG A 117 13.05 -15.06 -11.20
C ARG A 117 12.29 -14.03 -12.05
N GLU A 118 10.97 -14.05 -11.99
CA GLU A 118 10.07 -13.18 -12.79
C GLU A 118 9.80 -11.81 -12.13
N GLY A 119 10.03 -11.67 -10.82
CA GLY A 119 9.73 -10.43 -10.12
C GLY A 119 9.67 -10.58 -8.61
N ARG A 120 8.76 -9.83 -8.00
CA ARG A 120 8.50 -9.85 -6.56
C ARG A 120 7.09 -10.32 -6.30
N VAL A 121 6.95 -11.16 -5.28
CA VAL A 121 5.67 -11.70 -4.82
C VAL A 121 5.50 -11.36 -3.34
N LEU A 122 4.27 -11.12 -2.94
CA LEU A 122 3.94 -10.92 -1.54
C LEU A 122 4.18 -12.22 -0.75
N SER A 123 4.83 -12.12 0.39
CA SER A 123 5.04 -13.27 1.28
C SER A 123 3.74 -13.62 2.02
N PRO A 124 3.61 -14.84 2.58
CA PRO A 124 2.47 -15.19 3.44
C PRO A 124 2.34 -14.24 4.64
N GLN A 125 3.46 -13.82 5.22
CA GLN A 125 3.48 -12.84 6.31
C GLN A 125 2.95 -11.47 5.88
N GLY A 126 3.38 -10.99 4.69
CA GLY A 126 2.87 -9.75 4.11
C GLY A 126 1.38 -9.81 3.79
N LYS A 127 0.88 -10.97 3.34
CA LYS A 127 -0.54 -11.19 3.10
C LYS A 127 -1.34 -11.14 4.41
N ALA A 128 -0.90 -11.86 5.43
CA ALA A 128 -1.54 -11.88 6.74
C ALA A 128 -1.58 -10.48 7.39
N LEU A 129 -0.49 -9.69 7.25
CA LEU A 129 -0.44 -8.32 7.73
C LEU A 129 -1.49 -7.44 7.06
N LEU A 130 -1.60 -7.52 5.72
CA LEU A 130 -2.58 -6.73 4.96
C LEU A 130 -4.02 -7.11 5.34
N ASP A 131 -4.32 -8.39 5.46
CA ASP A 131 -5.65 -8.88 5.82
C ASP A 131 -6.01 -8.48 7.26
N ARG A 132 -5.05 -8.51 8.18
CA ARG A 132 -5.24 -8.01 9.56
C ARG A 132 -5.57 -6.53 9.59
N MET A 133 -4.79 -5.68 8.89
CA MET A 133 -5.07 -4.24 8.82
C MET A 133 -6.42 -3.94 8.16
N ALA A 134 -6.77 -4.71 7.13
CA ALA A 134 -8.07 -4.59 6.48
C ALA A 134 -9.23 -4.92 7.43
N PHE A 135 -9.07 -5.96 8.23
CA PHE A 135 -10.05 -6.35 9.23
C PHE A 135 -10.27 -5.24 10.27
N GLU A 136 -9.19 -4.66 10.81
CA GLU A 136 -9.27 -3.56 11.77
C GLU A 136 -9.97 -2.32 11.18
N ILE A 137 -9.70 -1.99 9.89
CA ILE A 137 -10.37 -0.88 9.20
C ILE A 137 -11.86 -1.20 9.01
N LEU A 138 -12.20 -2.43 8.65
CA LEU A 138 -13.60 -2.81 8.50
C LEU A 138 -14.36 -2.70 9.81
N GLU A 139 -13.74 -3.06 10.95
CA GLU A 139 -14.33 -2.88 12.27
C GLU A 139 -14.57 -1.39 12.59
N GLU A 140 -13.61 -0.51 12.26
CA GLU A 140 -13.74 0.94 12.43
C GLU A 140 -14.89 1.50 11.58
N LEU A 141 -14.91 1.15 10.29
CA LEU A 141 -15.96 1.57 9.36
C LEU A 141 -17.35 1.04 9.76
N THR A 142 -17.42 -0.15 10.36
CA THR A 142 -18.69 -0.73 10.82
C THR A 142 -19.28 0.06 12.00
N LYS A 143 -18.44 0.69 12.83
CA LYS A 143 -18.91 1.58 13.90
C LYS A 143 -19.55 2.85 13.35
N GLU A 144 -18.99 3.38 12.25
CA GLU A 144 -19.52 4.57 11.57
C GLU A 144 -20.75 4.25 10.73
N ARG A 145 -20.78 3.04 10.11
CA ARG A 145 -21.81 2.59 9.18
C ARG A 145 -22.28 1.18 9.54
N PRO A 146 -23.32 1.04 10.36
CA PRO A 146 -23.79 -0.27 10.83
C PRO A 146 -24.26 -1.20 9.71
N GLU A 147 -24.58 -0.67 8.53
CA GLU A 147 -24.93 -1.47 7.35
C GLU A 147 -23.80 -2.42 6.90
N LEU A 148 -22.54 -2.09 7.24
CA LEU A 148 -21.38 -2.90 6.88
C LEU A 148 -21.21 -4.15 7.76
N VAL A 149 -21.99 -4.30 8.83
CA VAL A 149 -21.97 -5.48 9.71
C VAL A 149 -22.17 -6.78 8.93
N LYS A 150 -22.94 -6.73 7.85
CA LYS A 150 -23.19 -7.91 6.98
C LYS A 150 -21.92 -8.48 6.32
N TYR A 151 -20.87 -7.68 6.17
CA TYR A 151 -19.58 -8.10 5.57
C TYR A 151 -18.58 -8.63 6.61
N LEU A 152 -18.85 -8.46 7.90
CA LEU A 152 -18.02 -9.03 8.94
C LEU A 152 -18.13 -10.57 8.95
N PRO A 153 -17.02 -11.29 9.30
CA PRO A 153 -17.06 -12.73 9.54
C PRO A 153 -18.12 -13.09 10.59
N PRO A 154 -18.80 -14.24 10.46
CA PRO A 154 -19.93 -14.61 11.31
C PRO A 154 -19.66 -14.49 12.82
N LEU A 155 -18.49 -14.96 13.28
CA LEU A 155 -18.10 -14.90 14.70
C LEU A 155 -17.92 -13.47 15.21
N VAL A 156 -17.41 -12.57 14.38
CA VAL A 156 -17.20 -11.16 14.74
C VAL A 156 -18.51 -10.40 14.66
N ARG A 157 -19.34 -10.73 13.68
CA ARG A 157 -20.70 -10.19 13.54
C ARG A 157 -21.54 -10.46 14.77
N LEU A 158 -21.52 -11.68 15.30
CA LEU A 158 -22.22 -12.04 16.53
C LEU A 158 -21.73 -11.21 17.73
N LYS A 159 -20.41 -11.08 17.90
CA LYS A 159 -19.82 -10.25 18.96
C LYS A 159 -20.16 -8.77 18.83
N PHE A 160 -20.25 -8.26 17.60
CA PHE A 160 -20.60 -6.87 17.34
C PHE A 160 -22.08 -6.62 17.68
N LEU A 161 -22.98 -7.48 17.24
CA LEU A 161 -24.42 -7.38 17.53
C LEU A 161 -24.71 -7.51 19.03
N SER A 162 -24.03 -8.39 19.74
CA SER A 162 -24.18 -8.52 21.20
C SER A 162 -23.70 -7.30 21.99
N ARG A 163 -22.72 -6.53 21.45
CA ARG A 163 -22.24 -5.29 22.07
C ARG A 163 -23.07 -4.06 21.76
N SER A 164 -23.68 -4.00 20.58
CA SER A 164 -24.47 -2.86 20.11
C SER A 164 -25.92 -2.88 20.54
N GLY A 165 -26.37 -3.91 21.25
CA GLY A 165 -27.75 -4.01 21.76
C GLY A 165 -28.85 -4.00 20.67
N VAL A 166 -28.47 -4.21 19.42
CA VAL A 166 -29.41 -4.31 18.29
C VAL A 166 -29.77 -5.80 18.15
N THR A 167 -30.84 -6.19 18.86
CA THR A 167 -31.59 -7.42 18.59
C THR A 167 -32.62 -7.13 17.52
#